data_41c291bafa6c3cee9da6889aecb02668
#
_entry.id   41c291bafa6c3cee9da6889aecb02668
#
_cell.length_a   1.000
_cell.length_b   1.000
_cell.length_c   1.000
_cell.angle_alpha   90.00
_cell.angle_beta   90.00
_cell.angle_gamma   90.00
#
_symmetry.space_group_name_H-M   'P 1'
#
loop_
_entity.id
_entity.type
_entity.pdbx_description
1 polymer ?
#
loop_
_entity_poly.entity_id
_entity_poly.type
_entity_poly.pdbx_seq_one_letter_code
_entity_poly.pdbx_strand_id
1 'polypeptide(L)'
;MRRDTLAWLGARALTRRLGLPRAKSFRVQRSIPVPMRDGAVLLADHYAPRTRKPAGTLLMRGPYGRDGLPNRVYVGLYAGQGFHVVLQSTRGTFGSEGAFEPGRHEVDDGADTVKWLHEQPWYTGEFATVGASYLGFTQLALLVDQPADLTTSVITMAPHDFGHSVWSTGSFALGDFLGWSYQVAWQHRGGWIRQILRGMATPRTLKPVLQTLPLDPAAAELLGGRTPWFNRWLEQPDPSSPYWAETGVAAALDNLRGPVLLITGWQDAFMDQTLEQYRRLRARGVEVALTVGPWTHGSGGTEAVKESVLWLDGSRRAAAPVRICVVGGDWLDMQEWPPPAQEQVWHLHPGAALAETSPDSGAPSTFVYDPADPTPSVGGRLLVSGKSGYIDDTELAERSDVLTFTTPVLPADVDVIGTPYVELDHRTDNPHADLFVRISDVAPDGHSTNVTD
;
A
#
# COMPACT_ATOMS: atom_id res chain seq x y z
N MET A 1 -20.22 6.38 -25.95
CA MET A 1 -20.15 7.85 -25.86
C MET A 1 -20.49 8.41 -24.47
N ARG A 2 -21.68 8.13 -23.87
CA ARG A 2 -22.06 8.71 -22.54
C ARG A 2 -21.11 8.33 -21.37
N ARG A 3 -20.58 7.12 -21.35
CA ARG A 3 -19.69 6.64 -20.25
C ARG A 3 -18.34 7.35 -20.21
N ASP A 4 -17.74 7.65 -21.35
CA ASP A 4 -16.46 8.35 -21.43
C ASP A 4 -16.61 9.84 -21.14
N THR A 5 -17.77 10.42 -21.46
CA THR A 5 -18.12 11.78 -21.09
C THR A 5 -18.17 11.97 -19.58
N LEU A 6 -18.78 11.02 -18.85
CA LEU A 6 -18.83 11.08 -17.37
C LEU A 6 -17.44 10.94 -16.75
N ALA A 7 -16.62 10.02 -17.27
CA ALA A 7 -15.22 9.87 -16.80
C ALA A 7 -14.41 11.14 -17.04
N TRP A 8 -14.55 11.76 -18.22
CA TRP A 8 -13.89 13.04 -18.54
C TRP A 8 -14.37 14.19 -17.63
N LEU A 9 -15.67 14.30 -17.37
CA LEU A 9 -16.21 15.32 -16.45
C LEU A 9 -15.68 15.12 -15.03
N GLY A 10 -15.64 13.88 -14.54
CA GLY A 10 -15.06 13.53 -13.23
C GLY A 10 -13.57 13.86 -13.18
N ALA A 11 -12.79 13.48 -14.17
CA ALA A 11 -11.37 13.82 -14.27
C ALA A 11 -11.14 15.33 -14.29
N ARG A 12 -11.95 16.07 -15.04
CA ARG A 12 -11.89 17.54 -15.08
C ARG A 12 -12.23 18.19 -13.73
N ALA A 13 -13.23 17.67 -13.03
CA ALA A 13 -13.59 18.16 -11.70
C ALA A 13 -12.45 17.90 -10.70
N LEU A 14 -11.89 16.70 -10.72
CA LEU A 14 -10.75 16.33 -9.88
C LEU A 14 -9.52 17.19 -10.20
N THR A 15 -9.17 17.38 -11.47
CA THR A 15 -8.09 18.27 -11.92
C THR A 15 -8.23 19.68 -11.34
N ARG A 16 -9.47 20.24 -11.35
CA ARG A 16 -9.73 21.57 -10.76
C ARG A 16 -9.53 21.56 -9.25
N ARG A 17 -10.06 20.54 -8.56
CA ARG A 17 -9.92 20.41 -7.11
C ARG A 17 -8.47 20.33 -6.67
N LEU A 18 -7.62 19.66 -7.46
CA LEU A 18 -6.20 19.49 -7.21
C LEU A 18 -5.34 20.71 -7.58
N GLY A 19 -5.92 21.73 -8.21
CA GLY A 19 -5.17 22.88 -8.71
C GLY A 19 -4.22 22.55 -9.88
N LEU A 20 -4.49 21.44 -10.60
CA LEU A 20 -3.67 21.01 -11.75
C LEU A 20 -4.05 21.75 -13.03
N PRO A 21 -3.18 21.76 -14.07
CA PRO A 21 -3.46 22.36 -15.36
C PRO A 21 -4.77 21.86 -15.96
N ARG A 22 -5.46 22.71 -16.74
CA ARG A 22 -6.76 22.39 -17.31
C ARG A 22 -6.75 21.10 -18.13
N ALA A 23 -7.61 20.14 -17.77
CA ALA A 23 -7.70 18.84 -18.41
C ALA A 23 -8.08 18.96 -19.91
N LYS A 24 -7.31 18.30 -20.76
CA LYS A 24 -7.59 18.05 -22.17
C LYS A 24 -8.66 16.96 -22.29
N SER A 25 -9.35 16.91 -23.42
CA SER A 25 -10.22 15.78 -23.73
C SER A 25 -9.39 14.60 -24.26
N PHE A 26 -9.95 13.39 -24.15
CA PHE A 26 -9.32 12.16 -24.61
C PHE A 26 -10.33 11.24 -25.31
N ARG A 27 -9.84 10.24 -26.03
CA ARG A 27 -10.60 9.10 -26.55
C ARG A 27 -10.19 7.84 -25.82
N VAL A 28 -11.08 6.86 -25.76
CA VAL A 28 -10.79 5.57 -25.14
C VAL A 28 -11.03 4.45 -26.16
N GLN A 29 -10.01 3.65 -26.39
CA GLN A 29 -10.10 2.36 -27.08
C GLN A 29 -10.08 1.27 -26.00
N ARG A 30 -11.05 0.37 -26.04
CA ARG A 30 -11.27 -0.60 -24.96
C ARG A 30 -10.94 -2.03 -25.40
N SER A 31 -10.58 -2.83 -24.39
CA SER A 31 -10.38 -4.27 -24.53
C SER A 31 -9.46 -4.62 -25.68
N ILE A 32 -8.34 -3.89 -25.79
CA ILE A 32 -7.30 -4.15 -26.78
C ILE A 32 -6.59 -5.43 -26.36
N PRO A 33 -6.47 -6.44 -27.25
CA PRO A 33 -5.74 -7.64 -26.92
C PRO A 33 -4.22 -7.36 -26.88
N VAL A 34 -3.58 -7.87 -25.85
CA VAL A 34 -2.13 -7.81 -25.63
C VAL A 34 -1.64 -9.26 -25.52
N PRO A 35 -0.94 -9.79 -26.53
CA PRO A 35 -0.48 -11.18 -26.52
C PRO A 35 0.71 -11.36 -25.59
N MET A 36 0.71 -12.44 -24.81
CA MET A 36 1.82 -12.87 -23.97
C MET A 36 2.61 -14.00 -24.66
N ARG A 37 3.86 -14.20 -24.24
CA ARG A 37 4.81 -15.19 -24.80
C ARG A 37 4.32 -16.64 -24.73
N ASP A 38 3.46 -16.94 -23.76
CA ASP A 38 2.87 -18.28 -23.54
C ASP A 38 1.53 -18.48 -24.29
N GLY A 39 1.12 -17.51 -25.09
CA GLY A 39 -0.11 -17.54 -25.88
C GLY A 39 -1.34 -17.00 -25.16
N ALA A 40 -1.29 -16.68 -23.89
CA ALA A 40 -2.39 -16.00 -23.22
C ALA A 40 -2.58 -14.58 -23.76
N VAL A 41 -3.82 -14.08 -23.73
CA VAL A 41 -4.16 -12.73 -24.17
C VAL A 41 -4.67 -11.91 -22.98
N LEU A 42 -3.95 -10.84 -22.65
CA LEU A 42 -4.41 -9.86 -21.65
C LEU A 42 -5.15 -8.72 -22.33
N LEU A 43 -6.03 -8.05 -21.59
CA LEU A 43 -6.82 -6.95 -22.11
C LEU A 43 -6.38 -5.60 -21.53
N ALA A 44 -6.22 -4.61 -22.40
CA ALA A 44 -5.89 -3.25 -22.04
C ALA A 44 -6.91 -2.26 -22.60
N ASP A 45 -7.06 -1.12 -21.92
CA ASP A 45 -7.75 0.06 -22.41
C ASP A 45 -6.72 1.17 -22.66
N HIS A 46 -6.79 1.83 -23.82
CA HIS A 46 -5.93 2.94 -24.19
C HIS A 46 -6.72 4.26 -24.17
N TYR A 47 -6.23 5.20 -23.39
CA TYR A 47 -6.75 6.57 -23.29
C TYR A 47 -5.83 7.49 -24.08
N ALA A 48 -6.28 7.95 -25.23
CA ALA A 48 -5.53 8.81 -26.14
C ALA A 48 -5.90 10.28 -25.91
N PRO A 49 -4.98 11.15 -25.49
CA PRO A 49 -5.24 12.57 -25.29
C PRO A 49 -5.49 13.26 -26.64
N ARG A 50 -6.41 14.22 -26.69
CA ARG A 50 -6.65 15.04 -27.87
C ARG A 50 -5.70 16.23 -27.89
N THR A 51 -4.45 15.98 -28.22
CA THR A 51 -3.39 16.99 -28.36
C THR A 51 -2.45 16.64 -29.51
N ARG A 52 -1.83 17.67 -30.12
CA ARG A 52 -0.82 17.48 -31.16
C ARG A 52 0.54 17.07 -30.58
N LYS A 53 0.78 17.39 -29.29
CA LYS A 53 2.02 17.05 -28.58
C LYS A 53 1.61 16.31 -27.29
N PRO A 54 1.59 14.99 -27.31
CA PRO A 54 1.44 14.20 -26.09
C PRO A 54 2.56 14.49 -25.08
N ALA A 55 2.25 14.35 -23.80
CA ALA A 55 3.23 14.53 -22.72
C ALA A 55 4.12 13.30 -22.51
N GLY A 56 3.75 12.17 -23.13
CA GLY A 56 4.43 10.89 -23.00
C GLY A 56 3.43 9.75 -22.95
N THR A 57 3.91 8.55 -22.63
CA THR A 57 3.10 7.34 -22.44
C THR A 57 3.15 6.90 -20.97
N LEU A 58 2.02 6.50 -20.41
CA LEU A 58 1.92 5.90 -19.07
C LEU A 58 1.40 4.47 -19.19
N LEU A 59 2.05 3.54 -18.50
CA LEU A 59 1.61 2.16 -18.34
C LEU A 59 1.15 1.92 -16.90
N MET A 60 -0.07 1.39 -16.76
CA MET A 60 -0.67 0.97 -15.50
C MET A 60 -1.17 -0.46 -15.64
N ARG A 61 -0.79 -1.35 -14.74
CA ARG A 61 -1.21 -2.76 -14.74
C ARG A 61 -1.76 -3.13 -13.36
N GLY A 62 -2.84 -3.90 -13.33
CA GLY A 62 -3.38 -4.36 -12.05
C GLY A 62 -4.64 -5.22 -12.15
N PRO A 63 -5.02 -5.87 -11.03
CA PRO A 63 -6.12 -6.84 -11.01
C PRO A 63 -7.50 -6.22 -10.80
N TYR A 64 -7.61 -4.92 -10.59
CA TYR A 64 -8.84 -4.27 -10.10
C TYR A 64 -9.80 -3.79 -11.19
N GLY A 65 -9.52 -4.15 -12.45
CA GLY A 65 -10.37 -3.88 -13.60
C GLY A 65 -10.20 -2.50 -14.23
N ARG A 66 -10.84 -2.35 -15.41
CA ARG A 66 -10.72 -1.15 -16.27
C ARG A 66 -12.01 -0.35 -16.36
N ASP A 67 -13.14 -0.91 -15.97
CA ASP A 67 -14.48 -0.45 -16.35
C ASP A 67 -15.23 0.39 -15.31
N GLY A 68 -14.79 0.39 -14.05
CA GLY A 68 -15.39 1.19 -12.97
C GLY A 68 -15.28 2.70 -13.23
N LEU A 69 -16.32 3.48 -12.89
CA LEU A 69 -16.25 4.94 -13.01
C LEU A 69 -15.06 5.54 -12.22
N PRO A 70 -14.74 5.08 -10.98
CA PRO A 70 -13.56 5.56 -10.27
C PRO A 70 -12.26 5.33 -11.04
N ASN A 71 -12.04 4.11 -11.56
CA ASN A 71 -10.83 3.78 -12.34
C ASN A 71 -10.73 4.64 -13.60
N ARG A 72 -11.86 4.85 -14.30
CA ARG A 72 -11.90 5.71 -15.50
C ARG A 72 -11.62 7.18 -15.19
N VAL A 73 -12.07 7.69 -14.05
CA VAL A 73 -11.76 9.05 -13.59
C VAL A 73 -10.28 9.16 -13.25
N TYR A 74 -9.74 8.19 -12.53
CA TYR A 74 -8.33 8.13 -12.16
C TYR A 74 -7.42 8.13 -13.40
N VAL A 75 -7.63 7.21 -14.33
CA VAL A 75 -6.85 7.12 -15.57
C VAL A 75 -7.09 8.33 -16.48
N GLY A 76 -8.35 8.78 -16.54
CA GLY A 76 -8.77 9.96 -17.32
C GLY A 76 -8.11 11.25 -16.85
N LEU A 77 -7.72 11.34 -15.58
CA LEU A 77 -6.97 12.49 -15.08
C LEU A 77 -5.62 12.61 -15.79
N TYR A 78 -4.83 11.54 -15.86
CA TYR A 78 -3.53 11.54 -16.54
C TYR A 78 -3.67 11.75 -18.06
N ALA A 79 -4.67 11.13 -18.68
CA ALA A 79 -4.96 11.40 -20.09
C ALA A 79 -5.36 12.87 -20.30
N GLY A 80 -6.05 13.47 -19.32
CA GLY A 80 -6.37 14.90 -19.29
C GLY A 80 -5.13 15.81 -19.19
N GLN A 81 -4.06 15.35 -18.54
CA GLN A 81 -2.77 16.06 -18.52
C GLN A 81 -1.99 15.90 -19.83
N GLY A 82 -2.43 15.05 -20.74
CA GLY A 82 -1.83 14.93 -22.09
C GLY A 82 -1.07 13.64 -22.33
N PHE A 83 -1.11 12.68 -21.41
CA PHE A 83 -0.45 11.39 -21.60
C PHE A 83 -1.33 10.42 -22.40
N HIS A 84 -0.70 9.60 -23.25
CA HIS A 84 -1.27 8.33 -23.65
C HIS A 84 -1.25 7.41 -22.43
N VAL A 85 -2.39 6.87 -22.00
CA VAL A 85 -2.43 6.00 -20.82
C VAL A 85 -2.94 4.63 -21.23
N VAL A 86 -2.20 3.59 -20.91
CA VAL A 86 -2.58 2.19 -21.03
C VAL A 86 -2.92 1.67 -19.64
N LEU A 87 -4.17 1.22 -19.45
CA LEU A 87 -4.58 0.48 -18.27
C LEU A 87 -4.84 -0.98 -18.66
N GLN A 88 -3.99 -1.89 -18.17
CA GLN A 88 -4.10 -3.33 -18.44
C GLN A 88 -4.63 -4.07 -17.20
N SER A 89 -5.58 -4.99 -17.43
CA SER A 89 -5.91 -5.99 -16.41
C SER A 89 -4.88 -7.11 -16.43
N THR A 90 -4.38 -7.47 -15.25
CA THR A 90 -3.45 -8.59 -15.10
C THR A 90 -4.10 -9.92 -15.43
N ARG A 91 -3.29 -10.94 -15.62
CA ARG A 91 -3.68 -12.31 -15.97
C ARG A 91 -4.83 -12.82 -15.08
N GLY A 92 -5.81 -13.49 -15.69
CA GLY A 92 -6.97 -14.06 -14.97
C GLY A 92 -7.98 -13.04 -14.42
N THR A 93 -7.84 -11.74 -14.76
CA THR A 93 -8.74 -10.69 -14.25
C THR A 93 -9.45 -9.93 -15.38
N PHE A 94 -10.72 -9.57 -15.16
CA PHE A 94 -11.54 -8.69 -16.04
C PHE A 94 -11.44 -8.98 -17.54
N GLY A 95 -11.45 -10.28 -17.89
CA GLY A 95 -11.43 -10.77 -19.27
C GLY A 95 -10.03 -11.04 -19.82
N SER A 96 -8.96 -10.73 -19.10
CA SER A 96 -7.62 -11.24 -19.40
C SER A 96 -7.59 -12.75 -19.14
N GLU A 97 -6.99 -13.50 -20.03
CA GLU A 97 -6.92 -14.96 -19.97
C GLU A 97 -5.97 -15.47 -18.88
N GLY A 98 -5.97 -16.78 -18.65
CA GLY A 98 -5.18 -17.46 -17.63
C GLY A 98 -5.78 -17.39 -16.23
N ALA A 99 -4.99 -17.70 -15.21
CA ALA A 99 -5.38 -17.69 -13.82
C ALA A 99 -4.61 -16.58 -13.08
N PHE A 100 -5.31 -15.82 -12.23
CA PHE A 100 -4.66 -14.86 -11.36
C PHE A 100 -4.03 -15.57 -10.17
N GLU A 101 -2.74 -15.39 -10.01
CA GLU A 101 -1.97 -15.78 -8.85
C GLU A 101 -1.03 -14.62 -8.48
N PRO A 102 -1.17 -14.02 -7.29
CA PRO A 102 -0.44 -12.81 -6.95
C PRO A 102 1.08 -12.97 -7.09
N GLY A 103 1.69 -12.07 -7.84
CA GLY A 103 3.14 -12.00 -8.04
C GLY A 103 3.73 -12.92 -9.11
N ARG A 104 3.09 -14.04 -9.44
CA ARG A 104 3.72 -15.11 -10.23
C ARG A 104 4.07 -14.77 -11.69
N HIS A 105 3.22 -14.02 -12.35
CA HIS A 105 3.37 -13.75 -13.79
C HIS A 105 3.73 -12.29 -14.09
N GLU A 106 3.84 -11.45 -13.11
CA GLU A 106 3.87 -10.00 -13.32
C GLU A 106 5.16 -9.52 -14.00
N VAL A 107 6.28 -10.21 -13.80
CA VAL A 107 7.57 -9.90 -14.46
C VAL A 107 7.44 -10.17 -15.97
N ASP A 108 7.08 -11.38 -16.35
CA ASP A 108 6.99 -11.79 -17.76
C ASP A 108 5.87 -11.06 -18.50
N ASP A 109 4.67 -10.98 -17.91
CA ASP A 109 3.53 -10.27 -18.50
C ASP A 109 3.82 -8.77 -18.63
N GLY A 110 4.60 -8.21 -17.73
CA GLY A 110 5.09 -6.83 -17.81
C GLY A 110 6.00 -6.61 -19.00
N ALA A 111 7.00 -7.46 -19.18
CA ALA A 111 7.95 -7.41 -20.30
C ALA A 111 7.23 -7.59 -21.65
N ASP A 112 6.31 -8.54 -21.75
CA ASP A 112 5.53 -8.75 -22.98
C ASP A 112 4.59 -7.56 -23.28
N THR A 113 4.04 -6.93 -22.25
CA THR A 113 3.23 -5.72 -22.42
C THR A 113 4.07 -4.55 -22.94
N VAL A 114 5.30 -4.37 -22.47
CA VAL A 114 6.20 -3.35 -23.01
C VAL A 114 6.57 -3.64 -24.46
N LYS A 115 6.86 -4.88 -24.81
CA LYS A 115 7.10 -5.27 -26.21
C LYS A 115 5.90 -4.91 -27.09
N TRP A 116 4.68 -5.22 -26.66
CA TRP A 116 3.46 -4.84 -27.38
C TRP A 116 3.32 -3.30 -27.46
N LEU A 117 3.69 -2.57 -26.40
CA LEU A 117 3.62 -1.11 -26.36
C LEU A 117 4.49 -0.47 -27.43
N HIS A 118 5.69 -1.02 -27.68
CA HIS A 118 6.62 -0.54 -28.72
C HIS A 118 6.05 -0.68 -30.14
N GLU A 119 5.13 -1.60 -30.37
CA GLU A 119 4.49 -1.83 -31.66
C GLU A 119 3.32 -0.85 -31.93
N GLN A 120 2.95 -0.04 -30.98
CA GLN A 120 1.79 0.84 -31.11
C GLN A 120 2.16 2.13 -31.89
N PRO A 121 1.36 2.51 -32.90
CA PRO A 121 1.66 3.68 -33.74
C PRO A 121 1.58 5.02 -32.98
N TRP A 122 1.00 5.03 -31.80
CA TRP A 122 0.88 6.19 -30.91
C TRP A 122 1.92 6.22 -29.79
N TYR A 123 2.78 5.21 -29.71
CA TYR A 123 3.83 5.15 -28.71
C TYR A 123 4.83 6.31 -28.90
N THR A 124 5.19 6.98 -27.80
CA THR A 124 6.00 8.22 -27.85
C THR A 124 7.50 7.96 -27.83
N GLY A 125 7.95 6.70 -27.83
CA GLY A 125 9.37 6.32 -27.78
C GLY A 125 9.91 6.15 -26.36
N GLU A 126 9.18 6.62 -25.37
CA GLU A 126 9.48 6.47 -23.94
C GLU A 126 8.18 6.35 -23.15
N PHE A 127 8.25 5.76 -21.95
CA PHE A 127 7.11 5.65 -21.07
C PHE A 127 7.49 5.82 -19.60
N ALA A 128 6.47 6.08 -18.78
CA ALA A 128 6.54 6.07 -17.33
C ALA A 128 5.48 5.13 -16.74
N THR A 129 5.62 4.78 -15.47
CA THR A 129 4.65 3.96 -14.77
C THR A 129 4.07 4.71 -13.56
N VAL A 130 2.79 4.46 -13.27
CA VAL A 130 2.07 5.05 -12.13
C VAL A 130 1.10 4.02 -11.58
N GLY A 131 1.02 3.91 -10.26
CA GLY A 131 0.01 3.04 -9.64
C GLY A 131 0.21 2.87 -8.15
N ALA A 132 -0.88 2.46 -7.49
CA ALA A 132 -0.92 2.22 -6.06
C ALA A 132 -1.17 0.75 -5.74
N SER A 133 -0.68 0.29 -4.59
CA SER A 133 -0.91 -1.08 -4.10
C SER A 133 -0.39 -2.11 -5.10
N TYR A 134 -1.20 -3.05 -5.54
CA TYR A 134 -0.81 -4.03 -6.56
C TYR A 134 -0.38 -3.39 -7.89
N LEU A 135 -0.91 -2.21 -8.26
CA LEU A 135 -0.42 -1.46 -9.43
C LEU A 135 1.00 -0.90 -9.21
N GLY A 136 1.41 -0.71 -7.97
CA GLY A 136 2.80 -0.39 -7.63
C GLY A 136 3.67 -1.64 -7.65
N PHE A 137 3.17 -2.78 -7.16
CA PHE A 137 3.84 -4.06 -7.27
C PHE A 137 4.16 -4.44 -8.72
N THR A 138 3.21 -4.27 -9.65
CA THR A 138 3.45 -4.55 -11.08
C THR A 138 4.49 -3.64 -11.71
N GLN A 139 4.71 -2.43 -11.19
CA GLN A 139 5.82 -1.58 -11.60
C GLN A 139 7.15 -2.15 -11.11
N LEU A 140 7.22 -2.57 -9.85
CA LEU A 140 8.41 -3.22 -9.30
C LEU A 140 8.72 -4.53 -10.04
N ALA A 141 7.70 -5.32 -10.40
CA ALA A 141 7.88 -6.50 -11.24
C ALA A 141 8.52 -6.17 -12.60
N LEU A 142 8.11 -5.08 -13.24
CA LEU A 142 8.72 -4.61 -14.48
C LEU A 142 10.17 -4.12 -14.28
N LEU A 143 10.49 -3.59 -13.11
CA LEU A 143 11.81 -3.08 -12.75
C LEU A 143 12.82 -4.19 -12.40
N VAL A 144 12.40 -5.44 -12.25
CA VAL A 144 13.31 -6.60 -12.12
C VAL A 144 14.22 -6.70 -13.34
N ASP A 145 13.70 -6.40 -14.54
CA ASP A 145 14.47 -6.23 -15.77
C ASP A 145 14.03 -4.92 -16.45
N GLN A 146 14.54 -3.80 -15.93
CA GLN A 146 14.08 -2.47 -16.30
C GLN A 146 14.24 -2.19 -17.80
N PRO A 147 13.16 -1.88 -18.53
CA PRO A 147 13.21 -1.43 -19.91
C PRO A 147 14.03 -0.14 -20.07
N ALA A 148 14.80 -0.07 -21.14
CA ALA A 148 15.72 1.07 -21.38
C ALA A 148 14.99 2.41 -21.61
N ASP A 149 13.77 2.37 -22.08
CA ASP A 149 12.90 3.50 -22.41
C ASP A 149 11.89 3.85 -21.29
N LEU A 150 11.99 3.17 -20.12
CA LEU A 150 11.27 3.54 -18.91
C LEU A 150 11.96 4.73 -18.26
N THR A 151 11.31 5.89 -18.29
CA THR A 151 11.91 7.17 -17.85
C THR A 151 11.73 7.44 -16.36
N THR A 152 10.63 6.99 -15.76
CA THR A 152 10.35 7.19 -14.33
C THR A 152 9.20 6.30 -13.85
N SER A 153 9.16 6.08 -12.54
CA SER A 153 8.06 5.37 -11.88
C SER A 153 7.50 6.19 -10.72
N VAL A 154 6.18 6.13 -10.54
CA VAL A 154 5.51 6.64 -9.34
C VAL A 154 4.84 5.47 -8.64
N ILE A 155 5.43 5.03 -7.54
CA ILE A 155 5.03 3.85 -6.79
C ILE A 155 4.38 4.31 -5.49
N THR A 156 3.09 4.01 -5.34
CA THR A 156 2.30 4.43 -4.18
C THR A 156 1.89 3.21 -3.36
N MET A 157 2.25 3.20 -2.06
CA MET A 157 1.75 2.20 -1.09
C MET A 157 1.88 0.77 -1.60
N ALA A 158 3.08 0.36 -2.04
CA ALA A 158 3.27 -0.92 -2.73
C ALA A 158 4.25 -1.84 -2.03
N PRO A 159 3.89 -3.12 -1.84
CA PRO A 159 4.86 -4.12 -1.38
C PRO A 159 5.82 -4.49 -2.52
N HIS A 160 7.00 -4.97 -2.17
CA HIS A 160 7.92 -5.65 -3.08
C HIS A 160 8.14 -7.12 -2.70
N ASP A 161 7.60 -7.50 -1.54
CA ASP A 161 7.68 -8.85 -0.98
C ASP A 161 6.34 -9.23 -0.33
N PHE A 162 5.64 -10.19 -0.95
CA PHE A 162 4.38 -10.70 -0.41
C PHE A 162 4.59 -11.56 0.84
N GLY A 163 5.66 -12.37 0.91
CA GLY A 163 5.97 -13.19 2.07
C GLY A 163 6.13 -12.32 3.32
N HIS A 164 6.86 -11.23 3.15
CA HIS A 164 7.05 -10.23 4.21
C HIS A 164 5.75 -9.48 4.55
N SER A 165 4.89 -9.21 3.58
CA SER A 165 3.59 -8.56 3.84
C SER A 165 2.63 -9.46 4.62
N VAL A 166 2.70 -10.77 4.37
CA VAL A 166 1.76 -11.76 4.91
C VAL A 166 2.19 -12.28 6.28
N TRP A 167 3.54 -12.44 6.52
CA TRP A 167 4.11 -13.11 7.68
C TRP A 167 5.21 -12.33 8.41
N SER A 168 5.37 -11.03 8.13
CA SER A 168 6.53 -10.26 8.63
C SER A 168 6.68 -10.25 10.14
N THR A 169 5.59 -10.33 10.88
CA THR A 169 5.58 -10.33 12.35
C THR A 169 5.66 -11.72 12.96
N GLY A 170 5.80 -12.78 12.13
CA GLY A 170 5.72 -14.17 12.57
C GLY A 170 4.28 -14.69 12.67
N SER A 171 3.30 -13.79 12.63
CA SER A 171 1.86 -14.11 12.55
C SER A 171 1.31 -13.81 11.17
N PHE A 172 0.34 -14.63 10.73
CA PHE A 172 -0.37 -14.37 9.49
C PHE A 172 -1.24 -13.12 9.60
N ALA A 173 -1.04 -12.14 8.73
CA ALA A 173 -1.85 -10.91 8.67
C ALA A 173 -3.29 -11.22 8.18
N LEU A 174 -4.03 -11.95 9.03
CA LEU A 174 -5.24 -12.67 8.69
C LEU A 174 -6.37 -11.76 8.21
N GLY A 175 -6.66 -10.69 8.96
CA GLY A 175 -7.74 -9.77 8.62
C GLY A 175 -7.52 -9.11 7.26
N ASP A 176 -6.30 -8.72 7.00
CA ASP A 176 -5.90 -8.02 5.79
C ASP A 176 -5.94 -8.93 4.55
N PHE A 177 -5.29 -10.08 4.61
CA PHE A 177 -5.18 -10.93 3.43
C PHE A 177 -6.39 -11.82 3.18
N LEU A 178 -7.17 -12.18 4.20
CA LEU A 178 -8.49 -12.75 3.99
C LEU A 178 -9.43 -11.71 3.35
N GLY A 179 -9.39 -10.47 3.83
CA GLY A 179 -10.17 -9.36 3.30
C GLY A 179 -9.83 -9.04 1.84
N TRP A 180 -8.55 -8.94 1.52
CA TRP A 180 -8.09 -8.71 0.15
C TRP A 180 -8.43 -9.90 -0.77
N SER A 181 -8.19 -11.13 -0.33
CA SER A 181 -8.56 -12.33 -1.08
C SER A 181 -10.06 -12.41 -1.34
N TYR A 182 -10.89 -12.06 -0.35
CA TYR A 182 -12.35 -11.96 -0.53
C TYR A 182 -12.73 -10.89 -1.56
N GLN A 183 -12.11 -9.71 -1.52
CA GLN A 183 -12.33 -8.67 -2.51
C GLN A 183 -12.01 -9.18 -3.92
N VAL A 184 -10.85 -9.79 -4.12
CA VAL A 184 -10.41 -10.33 -5.43
C VAL A 184 -11.32 -11.46 -5.90
N ALA A 185 -11.70 -12.38 -5.00
CA ALA A 185 -12.60 -13.52 -5.33
C ALA A 185 -13.93 -13.07 -5.94
N TRP A 186 -14.43 -11.92 -5.51
CA TRP A 186 -15.76 -11.46 -5.86
C TRP A 186 -15.81 -10.20 -6.73
N GLN A 187 -14.68 -9.59 -7.06
CA GLN A 187 -14.61 -8.33 -7.82
C GLN A 187 -15.20 -8.42 -9.23
N HIS A 188 -15.23 -9.60 -9.84
CA HIS A 188 -15.82 -9.81 -11.16
C HIS A 188 -17.34 -9.88 -11.16
N ARG A 189 -17.99 -9.98 -9.99
CA ARG A 189 -19.43 -10.15 -9.87
C ARG A 189 -20.13 -8.84 -9.49
N GLY A 190 -20.98 -8.39 -10.38
CA GLY A 190 -21.77 -7.17 -10.22
C GLY A 190 -20.98 -5.91 -10.60
N GLY A 191 -21.66 -4.82 -10.93
CA GLY A 191 -21.00 -3.57 -11.31
C GLY A 191 -20.29 -2.89 -10.13
N TRP A 192 -19.56 -1.83 -10.42
CA TRP A 192 -18.74 -1.07 -9.46
C TRP A 192 -19.49 -0.63 -8.19
N ILE A 193 -20.80 -0.34 -8.26
CA ILE A 193 -21.64 0.00 -7.09
C ILE A 193 -21.70 -1.20 -6.13
N ARG A 194 -21.93 -2.42 -6.65
CA ARG A 194 -21.95 -3.63 -5.82
C ARG A 194 -20.57 -3.92 -5.20
N GLN A 195 -19.50 -3.59 -5.89
CA GLN A 195 -18.14 -3.71 -5.33
C GLN A 195 -17.96 -2.76 -4.13
N ILE A 196 -18.39 -1.51 -4.24
CA ILE A 196 -18.36 -0.55 -3.12
C ILE A 196 -19.19 -1.07 -1.94
N LEU A 197 -20.44 -1.48 -2.18
CA LEU A 197 -21.31 -2.00 -1.12
C LEU A 197 -20.72 -3.25 -0.46
N ARG A 198 -20.09 -4.14 -1.25
CA ARG A 198 -19.41 -5.31 -0.71
C ARG A 198 -18.19 -4.90 0.13
N GLY A 199 -17.39 -3.96 -0.33
CA GLY A 199 -16.26 -3.41 0.44
C GLY A 199 -16.72 -2.89 1.81
N MET A 200 -17.80 -2.13 1.86
CA MET A 200 -18.38 -1.64 3.12
C MET A 200 -18.91 -2.76 4.03
N ALA A 201 -19.38 -3.87 3.45
CA ALA A 201 -19.87 -5.02 4.21
C ALA A 201 -18.75 -6.01 4.62
N THR A 202 -17.55 -5.88 4.05
CA THR A 202 -16.43 -6.82 4.26
C THR A 202 -16.15 -7.11 5.74
N PRO A 203 -16.00 -6.13 6.64
CA PRO A 203 -15.70 -6.42 8.05
C PRO A 203 -16.77 -7.32 8.72
N ARG A 204 -18.06 -7.08 8.40
CA ARG A 204 -19.15 -7.91 8.93
C ARG A 204 -19.16 -9.32 8.33
N THR A 205 -18.80 -9.43 7.05
CA THR A 205 -18.76 -10.72 6.33
C THR A 205 -17.59 -11.58 6.80
N LEU A 206 -16.44 -10.98 7.11
CA LEU A 206 -15.25 -11.70 7.58
C LEU A 206 -15.38 -12.14 9.04
N LYS A 207 -16.06 -11.37 9.88
CA LYS A 207 -16.12 -11.59 11.33
C LYS A 207 -16.43 -13.04 11.73
N PRO A 208 -17.46 -13.74 11.19
CA PRO A 208 -17.73 -15.13 11.54
C PRO A 208 -16.57 -16.07 11.20
N VAL A 209 -15.92 -15.86 10.06
CA VAL A 209 -14.79 -16.69 9.61
C VAL A 209 -13.57 -16.47 10.50
N LEU A 210 -13.27 -15.22 10.85
CA LEU A 210 -12.15 -14.86 11.74
C LEU A 210 -12.31 -15.42 13.16
N GLN A 211 -13.53 -15.80 13.55
CA GLN A 211 -13.86 -16.39 14.85
C GLN A 211 -14.01 -17.93 14.80
N THR A 212 -13.72 -18.56 13.65
CA THR A 212 -13.90 -20.01 13.45
C THR A 212 -12.56 -20.71 13.35
N LEU A 213 -12.38 -21.78 14.12
CA LEU A 213 -11.25 -22.69 14.03
C LEU A 213 -11.70 -24.10 13.67
N PRO A 214 -10.98 -24.82 12.82
CA PRO A 214 -9.83 -24.36 12.02
C PRO A 214 -10.27 -23.36 10.95
N LEU A 215 -9.37 -22.39 10.65
CA LEU A 215 -9.65 -21.29 9.71
C LEU A 215 -9.83 -21.76 8.28
N ASP A 216 -9.03 -22.72 7.84
CA ASP A 216 -8.92 -23.13 6.42
C ASP A 216 -10.28 -23.52 5.80
N PRO A 217 -11.10 -24.41 6.36
CA PRO A 217 -12.40 -24.74 5.77
C PRO A 217 -13.35 -23.56 5.67
N ALA A 218 -13.38 -22.72 6.71
CA ALA A 218 -14.26 -21.54 6.75
C ALA A 218 -13.84 -20.47 5.72
N ALA A 219 -12.54 -20.26 5.57
CA ALA A 219 -12.00 -19.37 4.55
C ALA A 219 -12.25 -19.92 3.14
N ALA A 220 -12.04 -21.22 2.89
CA ALA A 220 -12.29 -21.85 1.60
C ALA A 220 -13.76 -21.72 1.18
N GLU A 221 -14.70 -21.88 2.09
CA GLU A 221 -16.15 -21.67 1.84
C GLU A 221 -16.43 -20.21 1.49
N LEU A 222 -15.94 -19.25 2.27
CA LEU A 222 -16.10 -17.81 2.02
C LEU A 222 -15.56 -17.40 0.67
N LEU A 223 -14.38 -17.89 0.30
CA LEU A 223 -13.67 -17.54 -0.92
C LEU A 223 -14.21 -18.31 -2.14
N GLY A 224 -14.96 -19.39 -1.94
CA GLY A 224 -15.60 -20.19 -2.98
C GLY A 224 -14.61 -20.77 -4.00
N GLY A 225 -13.41 -21.15 -3.56
CA GLY A 225 -12.35 -21.74 -4.38
C GLY A 225 -11.74 -20.78 -5.44
N ARG A 226 -11.98 -19.48 -5.33
CA ARG A 226 -11.60 -18.47 -6.34
C ARG A 226 -10.22 -17.88 -6.11
N THR A 227 -9.67 -18.07 -4.94
CA THR A 227 -8.38 -17.54 -4.51
C THR A 227 -7.52 -18.64 -3.90
N PRO A 228 -7.09 -19.61 -4.74
CA PRO A 228 -6.39 -20.81 -4.25
C PRO A 228 -5.04 -20.49 -3.58
N TRP A 229 -4.50 -19.32 -3.81
CA TRP A 229 -3.27 -18.85 -3.16
C TRP A 229 -3.45 -18.63 -1.65
N PHE A 230 -4.65 -18.29 -1.16
CA PHE A 230 -4.87 -17.97 0.25
C PHE A 230 -4.50 -19.14 1.17
N ASN A 231 -4.96 -20.36 0.87
CA ASN A 231 -4.62 -21.54 1.65
C ASN A 231 -3.11 -21.87 1.54
N ARG A 232 -2.53 -21.71 0.33
CA ARG A 232 -1.08 -21.87 0.17
C ARG A 232 -0.28 -20.87 0.99
N TRP A 233 -0.77 -19.65 1.15
CA TRP A 233 -0.13 -18.64 2.00
C TRP A 233 -0.16 -19.02 3.49
N LEU A 234 -1.26 -19.63 3.96
CA LEU A 234 -1.35 -20.15 5.32
C LEU A 234 -0.35 -21.30 5.57
N GLU A 235 -0.07 -22.10 4.55
CA GLU A 235 0.87 -23.24 4.60
C GLU A 235 2.34 -22.83 4.49
N GLN A 236 2.65 -21.55 4.26
CA GLN A 236 4.02 -21.04 4.04
C GLN A 236 4.40 -19.96 5.06
N PRO A 237 4.54 -20.32 6.36
CA PRO A 237 4.79 -19.35 7.41
C PRO A 237 6.20 -18.76 7.42
N ASP A 238 7.15 -19.36 6.69
CA ASP A 238 8.50 -18.85 6.56
C ASP A 238 8.63 -17.93 5.34
N PRO A 239 8.79 -16.59 5.53
CA PRO A 239 8.96 -15.66 4.43
C PRO A 239 10.19 -15.94 3.56
N SER A 240 11.17 -16.67 4.06
CA SER A 240 12.38 -17.05 3.32
C SER A 240 12.19 -18.29 2.44
N SER A 241 11.02 -18.94 2.48
CA SER A 241 10.78 -20.17 1.70
C SER A 241 10.85 -19.89 0.18
N PRO A 242 11.27 -20.90 -0.62
CA PRO A 242 11.30 -20.77 -2.09
C PRO A 242 9.96 -20.37 -2.72
N TYR A 243 8.84 -20.67 -2.05
CA TYR A 243 7.52 -20.26 -2.51
C TYR A 243 7.39 -18.75 -2.66
N TRP A 244 7.85 -18.00 -1.66
CA TRP A 244 7.78 -16.53 -1.67
C TRP A 244 8.81 -15.90 -2.60
N ALA A 245 9.96 -16.56 -2.79
CA ALA A 245 10.97 -16.09 -3.74
C ALA A 245 10.44 -16.00 -5.18
N GLU A 246 9.50 -16.88 -5.57
CA GLU A 246 8.86 -16.85 -6.90
C GLU A 246 7.85 -15.71 -7.07
N THR A 247 7.39 -15.12 -5.99
CA THR A 247 6.38 -14.05 -5.99
C THR A 247 6.96 -12.69 -5.57
N GLY A 248 8.19 -12.66 -5.06
CA GLY A 248 8.88 -11.45 -4.65
C GLY A 248 9.54 -10.72 -5.82
N VAL A 249 9.62 -9.40 -5.72
CA VAL A 249 10.24 -8.54 -6.74
C VAL A 249 11.32 -7.62 -6.14
N ALA A 250 11.91 -8.04 -5.04
CA ALA A 250 12.95 -7.27 -4.34
C ALA A 250 14.18 -6.96 -5.22
N ALA A 251 14.48 -7.81 -6.21
CA ALA A 251 15.53 -7.57 -7.21
C ALA A 251 15.32 -6.27 -8.01
N ALA A 252 14.09 -5.78 -8.12
CA ALA A 252 13.82 -4.47 -8.70
C ALA A 252 14.59 -3.35 -8.02
N LEU A 253 14.77 -3.44 -6.70
CA LEU A 253 15.49 -2.43 -5.92
C LEU A 253 16.99 -2.41 -6.21
N ASP A 254 17.54 -3.51 -6.74
CA ASP A 254 18.93 -3.60 -7.16
C ASP A 254 19.13 -3.20 -8.61
N ASN A 255 18.09 -3.27 -9.44
CA ASN A 255 18.14 -3.03 -10.88
C ASN A 255 17.60 -1.65 -11.30
N LEU A 256 16.75 -1.02 -10.50
CA LEU A 256 16.17 0.29 -10.80
C LEU A 256 17.25 1.34 -11.03
N ARG A 257 17.19 2.05 -12.16
CA ARG A 257 18.19 3.04 -12.62
C ARG A 257 17.62 4.43 -12.81
N GLY A 258 16.32 4.53 -13.04
CA GLY A 258 15.66 5.82 -13.32
C GLY A 258 15.17 6.51 -12.04
N PRO A 259 14.76 7.77 -12.16
CA PRO A 259 14.14 8.49 -11.06
C PRO A 259 12.83 7.84 -10.64
N VAL A 260 12.58 7.84 -9.33
CA VAL A 260 11.36 7.27 -8.76
C VAL A 260 10.79 8.15 -7.65
N LEU A 261 9.46 8.29 -7.65
CA LEU A 261 8.71 8.84 -6.53
C LEU A 261 8.03 7.70 -5.77
N LEU A 262 8.36 7.58 -4.49
CA LEU A 262 7.69 6.69 -3.55
C LEU A 262 6.70 7.49 -2.72
N ILE A 263 5.47 7.02 -2.63
CA ILE A 263 4.40 7.67 -1.84
C ILE A 263 3.81 6.63 -0.88
N THR A 264 3.70 6.99 0.40
CA THR A 264 3.03 6.14 1.40
C THR A 264 2.33 6.98 2.46
N GLY A 265 1.71 6.33 3.43
CA GLY A 265 1.10 6.96 4.60
C GLY A 265 1.65 6.34 5.88
N TRP A 266 1.67 7.11 6.97
CA TRP A 266 2.12 6.62 8.27
C TRP A 266 1.32 5.41 8.77
N GLN A 267 0.07 5.30 8.34
CA GLN A 267 -0.84 4.21 8.69
C GLN A 267 -1.13 3.29 7.49
N ASP A 268 -0.20 3.23 6.54
CA ASP A 268 -0.29 2.31 5.41
C ASP A 268 0.32 0.94 5.73
N ALA A 269 -0.38 -0.13 5.35
CA ALA A 269 0.06 -1.51 5.57
C ALA A 269 1.43 -1.85 4.93
N PHE A 270 1.86 -1.10 3.90
CA PHE A 270 3.14 -1.30 3.20
C PHE A 270 4.16 -0.20 3.47
N MET A 271 3.97 0.59 4.53
CA MET A 271 4.88 1.69 4.88
C MET A 271 6.31 1.20 5.06
N ASP A 272 6.53 0.14 5.83
CA ASP A 272 7.87 -0.37 6.12
C ASP A 272 8.61 -0.79 4.84
N GLN A 273 7.91 -1.46 3.92
CA GLN A 273 8.49 -1.82 2.63
C GLN A 273 8.76 -0.59 1.75
N THR A 274 7.92 0.44 1.81
CA THR A 274 8.17 1.70 1.08
C THR A 274 9.39 2.43 1.64
N LEU A 275 9.56 2.47 2.97
CA LEU A 275 10.75 3.05 3.60
C LEU A 275 12.02 2.23 3.31
N GLU A 276 11.91 0.91 3.26
CA GLU A 276 13.00 0.04 2.81
C GLU A 276 13.38 0.31 1.34
N GLN A 277 12.38 0.42 0.44
CA GLN A 277 12.60 0.79 -0.96
C GLN A 277 13.37 2.11 -1.04
N TYR A 278 12.93 3.15 -0.31
CA TYR A 278 13.61 4.44 -0.27
C TYR A 278 15.06 4.29 0.20
N ARG A 279 15.29 3.63 1.34
CA ARG A 279 16.63 3.44 1.92
C ARG A 279 17.58 2.71 0.96
N ARG A 280 17.13 1.60 0.34
CA ARG A 280 17.94 0.80 -0.59
C ARG A 280 18.28 1.60 -1.86
N LEU A 281 17.30 2.28 -2.45
CA LEU A 281 17.51 3.07 -3.65
C LEU A 281 18.43 4.28 -3.38
N ARG A 282 18.25 4.94 -2.25
CA ARG A 282 19.09 6.04 -1.79
C ARG A 282 20.55 5.62 -1.61
N ALA A 283 20.79 4.47 -0.96
CA ALA A 283 22.13 3.91 -0.75
C ALA A 283 22.85 3.57 -2.06
N ARG A 284 22.10 3.29 -3.13
CA ARG A 284 22.65 3.05 -4.48
C ARG A 284 22.86 4.32 -5.29
N GLY A 285 22.52 5.49 -4.76
CA GLY A 285 22.61 6.76 -5.48
C GLY A 285 21.54 6.97 -6.56
N VAL A 286 20.43 6.22 -6.50
CA VAL A 286 19.29 6.43 -7.38
C VAL A 286 18.60 7.74 -7.03
N GLU A 287 18.12 8.49 -8.03
CA GLU A 287 17.26 9.65 -7.82
C GLU A 287 15.91 9.18 -7.29
N VAL A 288 15.75 9.20 -5.97
CA VAL A 288 14.53 8.78 -5.28
C VAL A 288 13.95 9.92 -4.45
N ALA A 289 12.66 10.18 -4.62
CA ALA A 289 11.89 11.04 -3.74
C ALA A 289 10.88 10.22 -2.93
N LEU A 290 10.58 10.72 -1.72
CA LEU A 290 9.66 10.10 -0.78
C LEU A 290 8.60 11.12 -0.34
N THR A 291 7.34 10.72 -0.37
CA THR A 291 6.25 11.49 0.25
C THR A 291 5.51 10.59 1.23
N VAL A 292 5.42 11.01 2.51
CA VAL A 292 4.69 10.29 3.55
C VAL A 292 3.59 11.19 4.12
N GLY A 293 2.34 10.79 3.93
CA GLY A 293 1.19 11.54 4.44
C GLY A 293 0.54 10.90 5.67
N PRO A 294 -0.45 11.56 6.29
CA PRO A 294 -1.20 11.03 7.42
C PRO A 294 -2.30 10.06 6.92
N TRP A 295 -1.92 9.12 6.07
CA TRP A 295 -2.85 8.28 5.31
C TRP A 295 -2.80 6.82 5.75
N THR A 296 -3.94 6.15 5.55
CA THR A 296 -4.05 4.69 5.55
C THR A 296 -3.95 4.17 4.12
N HIS A 297 -3.91 2.85 3.92
CA HIS A 297 -3.93 2.23 2.59
C HIS A 297 -5.15 2.64 1.74
N GLY A 298 -6.27 2.93 2.38
CA GLY A 298 -7.53 3.32 1.71
C GLY A 298 -7.75 4.82 1.58
N SER A 299 -6.85 5.67 2.08
CA SER A 299 -6.99 7.13 2.09
C SER A 299 -5.81 7.84 1.39
N GLY A 300 -5.85 9.16 1.29
CA GLY A 300 -4.75 9.94 0.68
C GLY A 300 -4.67 9.91 -0.85
N GLY A 301 -5.55 9.18 -1.52
CA GLY A 301 -5.48 8.98 -2.96
C GLY A 301 -5.52 10.28 -3.79
N THR A 302 -6.18 11.32 -3.29
CA THR A 302 -6.27 12.62 -3.96
C THR A 302 -4.93 13.34 -3.99
N GLU A 303 -4.26 13.39 -2.86
CA GLU A 303 -2.94 14.00 -2.66
C GLU A 303 -1.86 13.21 -3.38
N ALA A 304 -1.88 11.88 -3.29
CA ALA A 304 -0.98 10.99 -4.00
C ALA A 304 -1.07 11.19 -5.53
N VAL A 305 -2.28 11.35 -6.07
CA VAL A 305 -2.50 11.67 -7.50
C VAL A 305 -1.91 13.03 -7.86
N LYS A 306 -2.05 14.04 -7.00
CA LYS A 306 -1.44 15.36 -7.23
C LYS A 306 0.08 15.27 -7.25
N GLU A 307 0.69 14.64 -6.25
CA GLU A 307 2.14 14.41 -6.18
C GLU A 307 2.65 13.67 -7.43
N SER A 308 1.92 12.64 -7.90
CA SER A 308 2.30 11.90 -9.09
C SER A 308 2.29 12.75 -10.37
N VAL A 309 1.29 13.62 -10.54
CA VAL A 309 1.24 14.52 -11.71
C VAL A 309 2.37 15.55 -11.65
N LEU A 310 2.64 16.13 -10.48
CA LEU A 310 3.74 17.08 -10.28
C LEU A 310 5.11 16.42 -10.46
N TRP A 311 5.24 15.13 -10.19
CA TRP A 311 6.45 14.38 -10.49
C TRP A 311 6.63 14.17 -11.97
N LEU A 312 5.58 13.77 -12.68
CA LEU A 312 5.60 13.52 -14.12
C LEU A 312 5.85 14.79 -14.94
N ASP A 313 5.43 15.95 -14.47
CA ASP A 313 5.70 17.24 -15.14
C ASP A 313 7.03 17.88 -14.70
N GLY A 314 7.75 17.26 -13.77
CA GLY A 314 9.04 17.72 -13.25
C GLY A 314 8.96 18.68 -12.07
N SER A 315 7.79 19.22 -11.73
CA SER A 315 7.65 20.23 -10.66
C SER A 315 8.04 19.68 -9.29
N ARG A 316 7.67 18.41 -8.99
CA ARG A 316 8.00 17.74 -7.72
C ARG A 316 9.49 17.40 -7.61
N ARG A 317 10.19 17.15 -8.72
CA ARG A 317 11.64 16.89 -8.75
C ARG A 317 12.49 18.12 -8.40
N ALA A 318 11.96 19.30 -8.62
CA ALA A 318 12.63 20.56 -8.26
C ALA A 318 12.51 20.89 -6.75
N ALA A 319 11.66 20.18 -6.02
CA ALA A 319 11.48 20.34 -4.58
C ALA A 319 12.44 19.43 -3.77
N ALA A 320 12.40 19.53 -2.44
CA ALA A 320 13.15 18.63 -1.57
C ALA A 320 12.78 17.15 -1.83
N PRO A 321 13.76 16.23 -1.78
CA PRO A 321 13.52 14.83 -2.11
C PRO A 321 12.55 14.13 -1.13
N VAL A 322 12.52 14.54 0.12
CA VAL A 322 11.63 13.96 1.13
C VAL A 322 10.61 14.98 1.59
N ARG A 323 9.36 14.57 1.63
CA ARG A 323 8.23 15.35 2.12
C ARG A 323 7.38 14.50 3.04
N ILE A 324 7.27 14.89 4.29
CA ILE A 324 6.45 14.18 5.28
C ILE A 324 5.40 15.10 5.90
N CYS A 325 4.27 14.53 6.30
CA CYS A 325 3.31 15.20 7.15
C CYS A 325 3.57 14.79 8.60
N VAL A 326 3.82 15.75 9.48
CA VAL A 326 3.84 15.51 10.92
C VAL A 326 2.40 15.33 11.38
N VAL A 327 2.12 14.27 12.13
CA VAL A 327 0.76 13.98 12.61
C VAL A 327 0.36 15.06 13.61
N GLY A 328 -0.79 15.69 13.38
CA GLY A 328 -1.21 16.86 14.16
C GLY A 328 -0.52 18.18 13.80
N GLY A 329 0.46 18.15 12.86
CA GLY A 329 1.25 19.29 12.44
C GLY A 329 1.23 19.54 10.93
N ASP A 330 2.24 20.24 10.44
CA ASP A 330 2.39 20.66 9.05
C ASP A 330 3.19 19.65 8.21
N TRP A 331 3.28 19.95 6.92
CA TRP A 331 4.18 19.26 6.02
C TRP A 331 5.61 19.80 6.14
N LEU A 332 6.57 18.89 6.27
CA LEU A 332 7.99 19.17 6.31
C LEU A 332 8.68 18.68 5.03
N ASP A 333 9.48 19.54 4.44
CA ASP A 333 10.37 19.22 3.34
C ASP A 333 11.80 19.06 3.87
N MET A 334 12.47 17.95 3.55
CA MET A 334 13.80 17.61 4.06
C MET A 334 14.66 16.90 3.01
N GLN A 335 15.97 16.80 3.26
CA GLN A 335 16.93 16.26 2.31
C GLN A 335 17.06 14.74 2.38
N GLU A 336 16.71 14.12 3.50
CA GLU A 336 16.83 12.68 3.73
C GLU A 336 15.83 12.19 4.77
N TRP A 337 15.59 10.88 4.77
CA TRP A 337 14.81 10.16 5.77
C TRP A 337 15.61 8.96 6.31
N PRO A 338 15.67 8.70 7.63
CA PRO A 338 15.24 9.67 8.67
C PRO A 338 16.17 10.90 8.71
N PRO A 339 15.68 12.06 9.19
CA PRO A 339 16.57 13.20 9.42
C PRO A 339 17.53 12.90 10.57
N PRO A 340 18.64 13.63 10.71
CA PRO A 340 19.41 13.62 11.93
C PRO A 340 18.53 13.97 13.14
N ALA A 341 18.48 13.08 14.12
CA ALA A 341 17.67 13.23 15.32
C ALA A 341 18.49 12.87 16.55
N GLN A 342 18.08 13.39 17.70
CA GLN A 342 18.61 12.96 18.99
C GLN A 342 17.81 11.73 19.45
N GLU A 343 18.52 10.69 19.83
CA GLU A 343 17.90 9.51 20.44
C GLU A 343 17.40 9.89 21.83
N GLN A 344 16.14 9.53 22.13
CA GLN A 344 15.53 9.68 23.42
C GLN A 344 15.11 8.30 23.94
N VAL A 345 15.60 7.91 25.10
CA VAL A 345 15.35 6.60 25.71
C VAL A 345 14.40 6.77 26.89
N TRP A 346 13.32 6.00 26.89
CA TRP A 346 12.39 5.95 28.01
C TRP A 346 12.30 4.54 28.57
N HIS A 347 12.31 4.41 29.87
CA HIS A 347 12.33 3.14 30.58
C HIS A 347 10.97 2.83 31.19
N LEU A 348 10.59 1.55 31.12
CA LEU A 348 9.39 1.02 31.75
C LEU A 348 9.62 0.92 33.27
N HIS A 349 8.76 1.56 34.06
CA HIS A 349 8.84 1.57 35.53
C HIS A 349 7.69 0.80 36.18
N PRO A 350 7.88 0.27 37.42
CA PRO A 350 6.79 -0.22 38.24
C PRO A 350 5.68 0.82 38.38
N GLY A 351 4.42 0.37 38.49
CA GLY A 351 3.28 1.27 38.61
C GLY A 351 2.83 1.90 37.29
N ALA A 352 3.15 1.27 36.15
CA ALA A 352 2.72 1.69 34.82
C ALA A 352 3.28 3.08 34.40
N ALA A 353 4.46 3.44 34.93
CA ALA A 353 5.11 4.71 34.59
C ALA A 353 6.16 4.51 33.48
N LEU A 354 6.36 5.57 32.70
CA LEU A 354 7.39 5.68 31.67
C LEU A 354 8.26 6.90 31.97
N ALA A 355 9.59 6.72 32.08
CA ALA A 355 10.50 7.78 32.45
C ALA A 355 11.86 7.66 31.77
N GLU A 356 12.61 8.79 31.67
CA GLU A 356 13.95 8.82 31.07
C GLU A 356 15.03 8.15 31.95
N THR A 357 14.78 8.02 33.25
CA THR A 357 15.71 7.36 34.16
C THR A 357 15.47 5.86 34.20
N SER A 358 16.56 5.08 34.24
CA SER A 358 16.46 3.62 34.42
C SER A 358 15.93 3.29 35.82
N PRO A 359 15.03 2.30 35.98
CA PRO A 359 14.56 1.85 37.28
C PRO A 359 15.70 1.11 38.03
N ASP A 360 15.80 1.31 39.35
CA ASP A 360 16.81 0.62 40.17
C ASP A 360 16.57 -0.91 40.24
N SER A 361 15.31 -1.32 40.26
CA SER A 361 14.87 -2.71 40.19
C SER A 361 13.35 -2.74 40.00
N GLY A 362 12.80 -3.84 39.48
CA GLY A 362 11.37 -4.01 39.36
C GLY A 362 10.95 -5.46 39.24
N ALA A 363 9.83 -5.80 39.81
CA ALA A 363 9.17 -7.04 39.47
C ALA A 363 8.64 -6.92 38.01
N PRO A 364 8.64 -8.02 37.23
CA PRO A 364 8.08 -7.98 35.89
C PRO A 364 6.59 -7.63 35.89
N SER A 365 6.16 -6.82 34.98
CA SER A 365 4.75 -6.62 34.67
C SER A 365 4.23 -7.86 33.97
N THR A 366 3.03 -8.31 34.30
CA THR A 366 2.46 -9.55 33.76
C THR A 366 1.05 -9.34 33.27
N PHE A 367 0.68 -10.06 32.23
CA PHE A 367 -0.71 -10.17 31.77
C PHE A 367 -1.00 -11.60 31.30
N VAL A 368 -2.25 -11.92 31.15
CA VAL A 368 -2.68 -13.22 30.61
C VAL A 368 -3.49 -12.97 29.35
N TYR A 369 -3.02 -13.53 28.25
CA TYR A 369 -3.77 -13.53 26.99
C TYR A 369 -4.77 -14.66 26.95
N ASP A 370 -6.03 -14.36 26.67
CA ASP A 370 -7.10 -15.35 26.49
C ASP A 370 -7.45 -15.45 24.98
N PRO A 371 -7.13 -16.57 24.31
CA PRO A 371 -7.49 -16.76 22.90
C PRO A 371 -9.00 -16.83 22.66
N ALA A 372 -9.84 -16.99 23.68
CA ALA A 372 -11.30 -16.92 23.56
C ALA A 372 -11.84 -15.47 23.56
N ASP A 373 -11.05 -14.52 24.09
CA ASP A 373 -11.30 -13.07 24.03
C ASP A 373 -10.05 -12.33 23.54
N PRO A 374 -9.64 -12.52 22.28
CA PRO A 374 -8.40 -11.99 21.76
C PRO A 374 -8.39 -10.46 21.77
N THR A 375 -7.23 -9.89 22.07
CA THR A 375 -7.02 -8.44 22.01
C THR A 375 -7.41 -7.90 20.63
N PRO A 376 -8.37 -6.97 20.53
CA PRO A 376 -8.85 -6.49 19.23
C PRO A 376 -7.81 -5.58 18.53
N SER A 377 -7.73 -5.68 17.22
CA SER A 377 -7.02 -4.68 16.41
C SER A 377 -7.85 -3.40 16.30
N VAL A 378 -7.32 -2.30 16.81
CA VAL A 378 -7.95 -0.96 16.82
C VAL A 378 -6.96 0.05 16.28
N GLY A 379 -7.30 0.73 15.18
CA GLY A 379 -6.36 1.65 14.54
C GLY A 379 -5.18 0.94 13.86
N GLY A 380 -4.15 1.71 13.57
CA GLY A 380 -2.90 1.20 13.02
C GLY A 380 -2.92 0.92 11.52
N ARG A 381 -1.90 0.21 11.06
CA ARG A 381 -1.56 -0.03 9.64
C ARG A 381 -2.29 -1.23 9.04
N LEU A 382 -3.62 -1.15 8.93
CA LEU A 382 -4.46 -2.23 8.39
C LEU A 382 -4.80 -1.99 6.91
N LEU A 383 -4.73 -3.05 6.11
CA LEU A 383 -4.97 -3.02 4.66
C LEU A 383 -6.47 -2.84 4.33
N VAL A 384 -7.34 -3.59 4.96
CA VAL A 384 -8.76 -3.72 4.55
C VAL A 384 -9.73 -3.37 5.68
N SER A 385 -9.24 -3.05 6.85
CA SER A 385 -10.09 -2.73 8.00
C SER A 385 -10.72 -1.34 7.86
N GLY A 386 -12.04 -1.24 8.14
CA GLY A 386 -12.72 0.05 8.31
C GLY A 386 -12.34 0.80 9.59
N LYS A 387 -11.38 0.27 10.36
CA LYS A 387 -10.88 0.82 11.61
C LYS A 387 -9.36 1.08 11.57
N SER A 388 -8.77 1.22 10.38
CA SER A 388 -7.37 1.60 10.21
C SER A 388 -7.14 3.09 10.48
N GLY A 389 -5.91 3.45 10.79
CA GLY A 389 -5.50 4.85 10.98
C GLY A 389 -5.42 5.27 12.44
N TYR A 390 -5.49 6.57 12.65
CA TYR A 390 -5.47 7.17 13.97
C TYR A 390 -6.86 7.07 14.60
N ILE A 391 -6.98 6.34 15.71
CA ILE A 391 -8.26 6.05 16.37
C ILE A 391 -8.05 6.17 17.88
N ASP A 392 -9.08 6.58 18.59
CA ASP A 392 -9.13 6.52 20.06
C ASP A 392 -8.98 5.04 20.49
N ASP A 393 -7.90 4.75 21.23
CA ASP A 393 -7.57 3.43 21.76
C ASP A 393 -7.66 3.34 23.28
N THR A 394 -8.35 4.29 23.92
CA THR A 394 -8.55 4.35 25.38
C THR A 394 -9.16 3.06 25.93
N GLU A 395 -10.22 2.53 25.29
CA GLU A 395 -10.85 1.27 25.72
C GLU A 395 -9.89 0.07 25.57
N LEU A 396 -8.97 0.11 24.60
CA LEU A 396 -7.97 -0.94 24.44
C LEU A 396 -6.96 -0.91 25.59
N ALA A 397 -6.55 0.27 26.02
CA ALA A 397 -5.61 0.47 27.12
C ALA A 397 -6.16 0.04 28.49
N GLU A 398 -7.48 -0.03 28.65
CA GLU A 398 -8.15 -0.48 29.88
C GLU A 398 -8.26 -2.02 30.01
N ARG A 399 -7.92 -2.78 28.99
CA ARG A 399 -8.00 -4.25 29.01
C ARG A 399 -6.97 -4.86 29.97
N SER A 400 -7.32 -5.95 30.61
CA SER A 400 -6.44 -6.69 31.52
C SER A 400 -5.29 -7.44 30.81
N ASP A 401 -5.39 -7.64 29.50
CA ASP A 401 -4.38 -8.25 28.64
C ASP A 401 -3.50 -7.22 27.92
N VAL A 402 -3.60 -5.93 28.30
CA VAL A 402 -2.77 -4.82 27.79
C VAL A 402 -2.01 -4.17 28.94
N LEU A 403 -0.70 -4.09 28.79
CA LEU A 403 0.15 -3.34 29.72
C LEU A 403 0.37 -1.92 29.17
N THR A 404 0.12 -0.92 29.97
CA THR A 404 0.36 0.48 29.63
C THR A 404 1.46 1.08 30.50
N PHE A 405 2.28 1.96 29.90
CA PHE A 405 3.30 2.73 30.60
C PHE A 405 3.20 4.15 30.08
N THR A 406 2.95 5.11 30.98
CA THR A 406 2.65 6.48 30.58
C THR A 406 3.61 7.47 31.25
N THR A 407 4.09 8.44 30.50
CA THR A 407 4.87 9.57 31.04
C THR A 407 4.00 10.49 31.90
N PRO A 408 4.55 11.26 32.80
CA PRO A 408 3.88 12.46 33.27
C PRO A 408 3.51 13.38 32.11
N VAL A 409 2.58 14.31 32.36
CA VAL A 409 2.27 15.34 31.35
C VAL A 409 3.55 16.01 30.89
N LEU A 410 3.78 16.02 29.59
CA LEU A 410 4.99 16.60 29.00
C LEU A 410 5.02 18.11 29.27
N PRO A 411 6.18 18.69 29.61
CA PRO A 411 6.29 20.11 29.94
C PRO A 411 6.19 21.03 28.70
N ALA A 412 6.34 20.47 27.51
CA ALA A 412 6.26 21.18 26.24
C ALA A 412 5.89 20.19 25.12
N ASP A 413 5.51 20.71 23.96
CA ASP A 413 5.30 19.92 22.74
C ASP A 413 6.60 19.22 22.34
N VAL A 414 6.47 17.98 21.86
CA VAL A 414 7.60 17.15 21.41
C VAL A 414 7.31 16.63 20.00
N ASP A 415 8.18 16.98 19.08
CA ASP A 415 8.17 16.41 17.74
C ASP A 415 9.01 15.12 17.70
N VAL A 416 8.37 13.98 17.46
CA VAL A 416 9.04 12.67 17.29
C VAL A 416 9.12 12.36 15.79
N ILE A 417 10.35 12.37 15.25
CA ILE A 417 10.60 12.11 13.83
C ILE A 417 11.72 11.08 13.72
N GLY A 418 11.38 9.87 13.28
CA GLY A 418 12.34 8.78 13.17
C GLY A 418 11.64 7.43 13.24
N THR A 419 12.43 6.38 13.45
CA THR A 419 11.93 5.01 13.62
C THR A 419 12.03 4.64 15.11
N PRO A 420 10.91 4.46 15.80
CA PRO A 420 10.93 3.99 17.18
C PRO A 420 11.36 2.51 17.20
N TYR A 421 12.01 2.12 18.27
CA TYR A 421 12.29 0.71 18.57
C TYR A 421 12.06 0.44 20.06
N VAL A 422 11.81 -0.80 20.41
CA VAL A 422 11.56 -1.23 21.78
C VAL A 422 12.44 -2.43 22.11
N GLU A 423 13.14 -2.37 23.22
CA GLU A 423 13.90 -3.48 23.78
C GLU A 423 13.15 -4.02 24.99
N LEU A 424 12.80 -5.32 24.95
CA LEU A 424 12.04 -5.97 26.01
C LEU A 424 12.73 -7.28 26.44
N ASP A 425 12.94 -7.42 27.74
CA ASP A 425 13.15 -8.72 28.36
C ASP A 425 11.78 -9.36 28.63
N HIS A 426 11.41 -10.40 27.88
CA HIS A 426 10.13 -11.03 28.07
C HIS A 426 10.23 -12.52 28.38
N ARG A 427 9.23 -13.04 29.09
CA ARG A 427 9.08 -14.45 29.40
C ARG A 427 7.62 -14.85 29.24
N THR A 428 7.39 -16.00 28.63
CA THR A 428 6.07 -16.58 28.47
C THR A 428 6.08 -18.06 28.85
N ASP A 429 4.97 -18.58 29.27
CA ASP A 429 4.73 -20.01 29.52
C ASP A 429 4.26 -20.77 28.26
N ASN A 430 4.01 -20.05 27.15
CA ASN A 430 3.61 -20.59 25.87
C ASN A 430 4.65 -20.25 24.78
N PRO A 431 5.19 -21.25 24.04
CA PRO A 431 6.13 -20.98 22.95
C PRO A 431 5.53 -20.25 21.74
N HIS A 432 4.21 -20.16 21.67
CA HIS A 432 3.45 -19.50 20.61
C HIS A 432 2.79 -18.22 21.17
N ALA A 433 3.58 -17.19 21.35
CA ALA A 433 3.13 -15.89 21.84
C ALA A 433 3.66 -14.77 20.94
N ASP A 434 2.78 -13.87 20.54
CA ASP A 434 3.11 -12.66 19.81
C ASP A 434 2.99 -11.47 20.75
N LEU A 435 3.94 -10.53 20.63
CA LEU A 435 3.92 -9.27 21.36
C LEU A 435 3.69 -8.13 20.38
N PHE A 436 2.69 -7.31 20.67
CA PHE A 436 2.42 -6.06 19.94
C PHE A 436 2.79 -4.90 20.84
N VAL A 437 3.60 -3.99 20.33
CA VAL A 437 3.96 -2.76 21.03
C VAL A 437 3.37 -1.59 20.28
N ARG A 438 2.73 -0.69 21.01
CA ARG A 438 2.08 0.49 20.47
C ARG A 438 2.56 1.73 21.20
N ILE A 439 2.76 2.81 20.45
CA ILE A 439 2.95 4.14 20.97
C ILE A 439 1.66 4.91 20.73
N SER A 440 1.14 5.52 21.81
CA SER A 440 -0.06 6.34 21.78
C SER A 440 0.20 7.71 22.39
N ASP A 441 -0.48 8.71 21.89
CA ASP A 441 -0.55 10.05 22.50
C ASP A 441 -1.71 10.09 23.49
N VAL A 442 -1.39 10.39 24.75
CA VAL A 442 -2.37 10.44 25.84
C VAL A 442 -2.62 11.90 26.23
N ALA A 443 -3.81 12.37 25.94
CA ALA A 443 -4.24 13.72 26.31
C ALA A 443 -4.36 13.89 27.85
N PRO A 444 -4.29 15.13 28.37
CA PRO A 444 -4.39 15.37 29.83
C PRO A 444 -5.71 14.90 30.49
N ASP A 445 -6.76 14.70 29.71
CA ASP A 445 -8.04 14.17 30.17
C ASP A 445 -8.11 12.63 30.14
N GLY A 446 -7.03 11.96 29.73
CA GLY A 446 -6.91 10.51 29.69
C GLY A 446 -7.30 9.87 28.35
N HIS A 447 -7.78 10.62 27.37
CA HIS A 447 -8.01 10.08 26.03
C HIS A 447 -6.70 9.68 25.35
N SER A 448 -6.65 8.48 24.82
CA SER A 448 -5.49 7.90 24.13
C SER A 448 -5.78 7.75 22.64
N THR A 449 -4.83 8.14 21.81
CA THR A 449 -4.88 7.96 20.35
C THR A 449 -3.61 7.26 19.87
N ASN A 450 -3.76 6.19 19.11
CA ASN A 450 -2.61 5.47 18.57
C ASN A 450 -1.79 6.36 17.62
N VAL A 451 -0.46 6.26 17.72
CA VAL A 451 0.49 6.93 16.82
C VAL A 451 1.13 5.93 15.86
N THR A 452 1.73 4.87 16.42
CA THR A 452 2.36 3.79 15.63
C THR A 452 2.38 2.48 16.40
N ASP A 453 2.55 1.38 15.71
CA ASP A 453 2.63 0.02 16.22
C ASP A 453 3.58 -0.83 15.35
#